data_a8044533fb67c77f2a0bdc93edb21b18
#
_entry.id   a8044533fb67c77f2a0bdc93edb21b18
#
_cell.length_a   1.000
_cell.length_b   1.000
_cell.length_c   1.000
_cell.angle_alpha   90.00
_cell.angle_beta   90.00
_cell.angle_gamma   90.00
#
_symmetry.space_group_name_H-M   'P 1'
#
loop_
_entity.id
_entity.type
_entity.pdbx_description
1 polymer ?
#
loop_
_entity_poly.entity_id
_entity_poly.type
_entity_poly.pdbx_seq_one_letter_code
_entity_poly.pdbx_strand_id
1 'polypeptide(L)'
;MNTMGILRRLSELGDVFTKKEAQEKLGMSTKQLNYYLEALLREGFLRRVTKGIYTLSLEPGRTSSPHEFVLGQLLVPNGAVAYWSALNYYGMTEQIPRTVFIQTPVKKDYRKLLIVDGKRFKVIVVSPEKFFGISTIRLGRREVRITDPEKTIVDCLDKPKYCGGIIEVLKALKNARLDYEKLLEYAERMKSKAVLKRLGFLSGRLGLGIEKEIRLSEGDRKSFALLDPSMPPEGRFNYRWGLRINVPDDYWEEVE
;
A
#
# COMPACT_ATOMS: atom_id res chain seq x y z
N MET A 1 36.09 -4.18 -19.36
CA MET A 1 34.71 -4.42 -19.85
C MET A 1 34.27 -3.13 -20.52
N ASN A 2 33.68 -3.17 -21.71
CA ASN A 2 33.22 -1.97 -22.41
C ASN A 2 31.80 -1.58 -21.93
N THR A 3 31.36 -0.35 -22.23
CA THR A 3 30.08 0.22 -21.80
C THR A 3 28.87 -0.66 -22.22
N MET A 4 28.89 -1.21 -23.44
CA MET A 4 27.82 -2.10 -23.94
C MET A 4 27.74 -3.43 -23.17
N GLY A 5 28.88 -3.99 -22.77
CA GLY A 5 28.91 -5.18 -21.91
C GLY A 5 28.33 -4.92 -20.51
N ILE A 6 28.55 -3.72 -19.97
CA ILE A 6 27.91 -3.26 -18.72
C ILE A 6 26.41 -3.10 -18.91
N LEU A 7 25.97 -2.42 -19.98
CA LEU A 7 24.56 -2.23 -20.30
C LEU A 7 23.81 -3.58 -20.37
N ARG A 8 24.37 -4.57 -21.07
CA ARG A 8 23.79 -5.91 -21.18
C ARG A 8 23.63 -6.59 -19.81
N ARG A 9 24.64 -6.51 -18.95
CA ARG A 9 24.55 -7.07 -17.59
C ARG A 9 23.55 -6.35 -16.70
N LEU A 10 23.43 -5.03 -16.82
CA LEU A 10 22.42 -4.24 -16.10
C LEU A 10 21.01 -4.55 -16.58
N SER A 11 20.80 -4.85 -17.88
CA SER A 11 19.47 -5.21 -18.40
C SER A 11 18.91 -6.51 -17.82
N GLU A 12 19.75 -7.36 -17.26
CA GLU A 12 19.31 -8.55 -16.52
C GLU A 12 18.62 -8.22 -15.19
N LEU A 13 18.85 -7.00 -14.63
CA LEU A 13 18.15 -6.50 -13.44
C LEU A 13 16.72 -6.00 -13.76
N GLY A 14 16.37 -5.86 -15.05
CA GLY A 14 15.11 -5.27 -15.51
C GLY A 14 15.23 -3.79 -15.86
N ASP A 15 14.09 -3.16 -16.12
CA ASP A 15 14.03 -1.78 -16.65
C ASP A 15 14.34 -0.70 -15.59
N VAL A 16 14.32 -1.06 -14.33
CA VAL A 16 14.64 -0.17 -13.20
C VAL A 16 15.45 -0.91 -12.16
N PHE A 17 16.47 -0.28 -11.61
CA PHE A 17 17.35 -0.87 -10.61
C PHE A 17 17.93 0.17 -9.66
N THR A 18 18.38 -0.28 -8.50
CA THR A 18 19.14 0.54 -7.56
C THR A 18 20.62 0.46 -7.84
N LYS A 19 21.36 1.51 -7.43
CA LYS A 19 22.83 1.51 -7.49
C LYS A 19 23.44 0.33 -6.73
N LYS A 20 22.82 -0.10 -5.62
CA LYS A 20 23.26 -1.24 -4.83
C LYS A 20 23.15 -2.55 -5.63
N GLU A 21 21.98 -2.80 -6.24
CA GLU A 21 21.79 -3.97 -7.11
C GLU A 21 22.79 -4.00 -8.27
N ALA A 22 23.03 -2.84 -8.90
CA ALA A 22 24.01 -2.73 -9.97
C ALA A 22 25.43 -3.07 -9.48
N GLN A 23 25.80 -2.60 -8.29
CA GLN A 23 27.09 -2.88 -7.69
C GLN A 23 27.28 -4.38 -7.37
N GLU A 24 26.28 -5.00 -6.77
CA GLU A 24 26.25 -6.43 -6.46
C GLU A 24 26.31 -7.27 -7.75
N LYS A 25 25.51 -6.93 -8.75
CA LYS A 25 25.46 -7.64 -10.04
C LYS A 25 26.77 -7.59 -10.82
N LEU A 26 27.44 -6.44 -10.80
CA LEU A 26 28.66 -6.22 -11.57
C LEU A 26 29.93 -6.62 -10.81
N GLY A 27 29.89 -6.70 -9.47
CA GLY A 27 31.06 -7.00 -8.62
C GLY A 27 32.12 -5.90 -8.67
N MET A 28 31.71 -4.63 -8.87
CA MET A 28 32.62 -3.50 -9.08
C MET A 28 32.76 -2.64 -7.84
N SER A 29 33.90 -1.94 -7.73
CA SER A 29 34.07 -0.87 -6.76
C SER A 29 33.10 0.28 -7.06
N THR A 30 32.73 1.05 -6.03
CA THR A 30 31.84 2.22 -6.19
C THR A 30 32.38 3.24 -7.21
N LYS A 31 33.71 3.40 -7.28
CA LYS A 31 34.36 4.33 -8.24
C LYS A 31 34.19 3.85 -9.68
N GLN A 32 34.41 2.58 -9.93
CA GLN A 32 34.23 1.97 -11.26
C GLN A 32 32.76 2.02 -11.69
N LEU A 33 31.84 1.64 -10.79
CA LEU A 33 30.42 1.68 -11.07
C LEU A 33 29.95 3.10 -11.42
N ASN A 34 30.37 4.12 -10.66
CA ASN A 34 30.02 5.52 -10.97
C ASN A 34 30.47 5.92 -12.36
N TYR A 35 31.71 5.59 -12.76
CA TYR A 35 32.24 5.87 -14.09
C TYR A 35 31.33 5.32 -15.19
N TYR A 36 30.94 4.05 -15.10
CA TYR A 36 30.05 3.44 -16.11
C TYR A 36 28.63 3.98 -16.07
N LEU A 37 28.06 4.25 -14.87
CA LEU A 37 26.74 4.86 -14.77
C LEU A 37 26.71 6.25 -15.39
N GLU A 38 27.75 7.06 -15.19
CA GLU A 38 27.88 8.39 -15.79
C GLU A 38 28.02 8.32 -17.32
N ALA A 39 28.79 7.36 -17.84
CA ALA A 39 28.91 7.13 -19.28
C ALA A 39 27.55 6.77 -19.89
N LEU A 40 26.84 5.80 -19.31
CA LEU A 40 25.52 5.36 -19.78
C LEU A 40 24.45 6.44 -19.67
N LEU A 41 24.51 7.31 -18.63
CA LEU A 41 23.63 8.47 -18.50
C LEU A 41 23.89 9.49 -19.64
N ARG A 42 25.15 9.78 -19.93
CA ARG A 42 25.54 10.71 -20.99
C ARG A 42 25.18 10.17 -22.39
N GLU A 43 25.30 8.87 -22.60
CA GLU A 43 24.94 8.18 -23.85
C GLU A 43 23.41 7.96 -23.99
N GLY A 44 22.61 8.31 -22.96
CA GLY A 44 21.16 8.20 -22.98
C GLY A 44 20.59 6.78 -22.75
N PHE A 45 21.45 5.79 -22.42
CA PHE A 45 21.00 4.44 -22.07
C PHE A 45 20.47 4.31 -20.65
N LEU A 46 20.78 5.27 -19.80
CA LEU A 46 20.22 5.37 -18.46
C LEU A 46 19.55 6.73 -18.24
N ARG A 47 18.52 6.72 -17.40
CA ARG A 47 17.94 7.92 -16.81
C ARG A 47 17.93 7.77 -15.29
N ARG A 48 18.34 8.78 -14.58
CA ARG A 48 18.27 8.80 -13.12
C ARG A 48 16.86 9.20 -12.68
N VAL A 49 16.14 8.29 -12.04
CA VAL A 49 14.79 8.51 -11.50
C VAL A 49 14.85 9.35 -10.21
N THR A 50 15.74 8.94 -9.30
CA THR A 50 16.08 9.66 -8.08
C THR A 50 17.47 9.22 -7.59
N LYS A 51 17.92 9.73 -6.45
CA LYS A 51 19.24 9.35 -5.90
C LYS A 51 19.34 7.84 -5.71
N GLY A 52 20.23 7.21 -6.49
CA GLY A 52 20.52 5.78 -6.40
C GLY A 52 19.51 4.85 -7.10
N ILE A 53 18.52 5.40 -7.84
CA ILE A 53 17.58 4.60 -8.65
C ILE A 53 17.66 5.07 -10.11
N TYR A 54 17.77 4.11 -11.02
CA TYR A 54 17.97 4.34 -12.45
C TYR A 54 16.99 3.52 -13.26
N THR A 55 16.52 4.08 -14.38
CA THR A 55 15.84 3.32 -15.44
C THR A 55 16.77 3.11 -16.60
N LEU A 56 16.63 1.96 -17.24
CA LEU A 56 17.43 1.52 -18.36
C LEU A 56 16.59 1.55 -19.65
N SER A 57 17.20 1.97 -20.74
CA SER A 57 16.68 1.82 -22.10
C SER A 57 17.73 1.17 -22.98
N LEU A 58 17.28 0.30 -23.89
CA LEU A 58 18.14 -0.25 -24.93
C LEU A 58 18.22 0.69 -26.15
N GLU A 59 17.30 1.65 -26.26
CA GLU A 59 17.31 2.72 -27.25
C GLU A 59 17.66 4.05 -26.56
N PRO A 60 18.75 4.72 -26.96
CA PRO A 60 19.17 5.98 -26.35
C PRO A 60 18.04 7.02 -26.34
N GLY A 61 17.82 7.66 -25.19
CA GLY A 61 16.79 8.69 -25.02
C GLY A 61 15.36 8.18 -24.85
N ARG A 62 15.09 6.89 -25.04
CA ARG A 62 13.74 6.31 -24.91
C ARG A 62 13.58 5.49 -23.64
N THR A 63 13.59 6.16 -22.49
CA THR A 63 13.37 5.50 -21.19
C THR A 63 11.88 5.46 -20.85
N SER A 64 11.36 4.28 -20.51
CA SER A 64 10.02 4.13 -19.96
C SER A 64 9.97 4.60 -18.48
N SER A 65 8.80 5.07 -18.06
CA SER A 65 8.55 5.28 -16.62
C SER A 65 8.28 3.93 -15.97
N PRO A 66 8.97 3.55 -14.89
CA PRO A 66 8.74 2.28 -14.22
C PRO A 66 7.33 2.23 -13.61
N HIS A 67 6.79 1.02 -13.45
CA HIS A 67 5.53 0.84 -12.75
C HIS A 67 5.63 1.43 -11.34
N GLU A 68 4.62 2.17 -10.90
CA GLU A 68 4.65 2.92 -9.64
C GLU A 68 4.86 2.04 -8.41
N PHE A 69 4.30 0.83 -8.38
CA PHE A 69 4.52 -0.10 -7.27
C PHE A 69 5.95 -0.62 -7.21
N VAL A 70 6.58 -0.86 -8.37
CA VAL A 70 8.00 -1.22 -8.44
C VAL A 70 8.86 -0.08 -7.89
N LEU A 71 8.57 1.15 -8.31
CA LEU A 71 9.28 2.32 -7.81
C LEU A 71 9.07 2.49 -6.30
N GLY A 72 7.83 2.30 -5.82
CA GLY A 72 7.50 2.31 -4.40
C GLY A 72 8.28 1.28 -3.59
N GLN A 73 8.41 0.05 -4.10
CA GLN A 73 9.20 -1.02 -3.47
C GLN A 73 10.69 -0.66 -3.40
N LEU A 74 11.24 -0.04 -4.44
CA LEU A 74 12.65 0.41 -4.43
C LEU A 74 12.89 1.59 -3.47
N LEU A 75 11.92 2.49 -3.33
CA LEU A 75 11.98 3.61 -2.39
C LEU A 75 11.84 3.15 -0.92
N VAL A 76 11.05 2.09 -0.69
CA VAL A 76 10.77 1.53 0.64
C VAL A 76 10.97 0.01 0.62
N PRO A 77 12.23 -0.47 0.62
CA PRO A 77 12.54 -1.90 0.44
C PRO A 77 11.86 -2.83 1.47
N ASN A 78 11.67 -2.35 2.70
CA ASN A 78 11.00 -3.10 3.79
C ASN A 78 9.50 -2.77 3.89
N GLY A 79 8.93 -2.11 2.88
CA GLY A 79 7.51 -1.78 2.80
C GLY A 79 6.70 -2.79 1.99
N ALA A 80 5.39 -2.57 1.98
CA ALA A 80 4.44 -3.23 1.10
C ALA A 80 3.40 -2.23 0.62
N VAL A 81 2.96 -2.33 -0.64
CA VAL A 81 1.81 -1.58 -1.16
C VAL A 81 0.59 -1.95 -0.33
N ALA A 82 -0.21 -0.97 0.07
CA ALA A 82 -1.30 -1.17 1.01
C ALA A 82 -2.43 -0.14 0.80
N TYR A 83 -3.48 -0.24 1.62
CA TYR A 83 -4.59 0.71 1.64
C TYR A 83 -5.25 0.87 0.26
N TRP A 84 -5.55 2.10 -0.15
CA TRP A 84 -6.24 2.38 -1.41
C TRP A 84 -5.54 1.80 -2.64
N SER A 85 -4.20 1.80 -2.65
CA SER A 85 -3.43 1.22 -3.76
C SER A 85 -3.61 -0.29 -3.86
N ALA A 86 -3.70 -0.99 -2.74
CA ALA A 86 -3.97 -2.42 -2.71
C ALA A 86 -5.44 -2.72 -3.03
N LEU A 87 -6.40 -1.91 -2.53
CA LEU A 87 -7.81 -2.03 -2.93
C LEU A 87 -7.97 -1.91 -4.45
N ASN A 88 -7.33 -0.93 -5.07
CA ASN A 88 -7.37 -0.74 -6.53
C ASN A 88 -6.73 -1.92 -7.27
N TYR A 89 -5.58 -2.41 -6.80
CA TYR A 89 -4.91 -3.57 -7.42
C TYR A 89 -5.78 -4.82 -7.44
N TYR A 90 -6.54 -5.08 -6.37
CA TYR A 90 -7.44 -6.23 -6.28
C TYR A 90 -8.83 -5.99 -6.89
N GLY A 91 -9.07 -4.83 -7.51
CA GLY A 91 -10.38 -4.49 -8.07
C GLY A 91 -11.48 -4.31 -7.03
N MET A 92 -11.12 -4.00 -5.78
CA MET A 92 -12.06 -3.77 -4.67
C MET A 92 -12.62 -2.35 -4.64
N THR A 93 -12.14 -1.46 -5.49
CA THR A 93 -12.60 -0.09 -5.66
C THR A 93 -12.53 0.30 -7.12
N GLU A 94 -13.48 1.11 -7.56
CA GLU A 94 -13.49 1.70 -8.91
C GLU A 94 -12.59 2.95 -8.99
N GLN A 95 -12.16 3.47 -7.84
CA GLN A 95 -11.35 4.67 -7.77
C GLN A 95 -9.89 4.37 -8.09
N ILE A 96 -9.26 5.24 -8.89
CA ILE A 96 -7.83 5.17 -9.19
C ILE A 96 -7.09 6.19 -8.31
N PRO A 97 -6.39 5.76 -7.26
CA PRO A 97 -5.71 6.68 -6.37
C PRO A 97 -4.52 7.35 -7.07
N ARG A 98 -4.44 8.69 -6.97
CA ARG A 98 -3.30 9.48 -7.49
C ARG A 98 -2.04 9.35 -6.64
N THR A 99 -2.10 8.60 -5.55
CA THR A 99 -1.01 8.41 -4.59
C THR A 99 -0.84 6.93 -4.32
N VAL A 100 0.37 6.43 -4.42
CA VAL A 100 0.72 5.07 -4.01
C VAL A 100 0.91 5.04 -2.49
N PHE A 101 0.12 4.22 -1.83
CA PHE A 101 0.20 4.01 -0.38
C PHE A 101 1.07 2.81 -0.07
N ILE A 102 2.04 3.00 0.82
CA ILE A 102 3.00 1.96 1.22
C ILE A 102 3.04 1.93 2.74
N GLN A 103 2.86 0.75 3.33
CA GLN A 103 3.09 0.58 4.75
C GLN A 103 4.45 -0.06 5.02
N THR A 104 5.05 0.28 6.16
CA THR A 104 6.34 -0.27 6.61
C THR A 104 6.43 -0.30 8.13
N PRO A 105 7.08 -1.34 8.72
CA PRO A 105 7.33 -1.37 10.16
C PRO A 105 8.59 -0.55 10.54
N VAL A 106 9.36 -0.10 9.55
CA VAL A 106 10.62 0.61 9.79
C VAL A 106 10.35 2.06 10.16
N LYS A 107 10.73 2.45 11.37
CA LYS A 107 10.68 3.84 11.83
C LYS A 107 11.78 4.65 11.15
N LYS A 108 11.38 5.40 10.12
CA LYS A 108 12.20 6.39 9.44
C LYS A 108 11.35 7.65 9.25
N ASP A 109 11.96 8.81 9.06
CA ASP A 109 11.20 10.03 8.79
C ASP A 109 10.58 10.01 7.38
N TYR A 110 9.38 9.43 7.30
CA TYR A 110 8.54 9.39 6.11
C TYR A 110 7.36 10.38 6.20
N ARG A 111 7.49 11.47 6.95
CA ARG A 111 6.36 12.38 7.24
C ARG A 111 5.83 13.10 6.02
N LYS A 112 6.63 13.26 4.99
CA LYS A 112 6.27 13.99 3.77
C LYS A 112 5.79 13.04 2.68
N LEU A 113 4.86 13.53 1.85
CA LEU A 113 4.53 12.93 0.58
C LEU A 113 5.79 12.95 -0.31
N LEU A 114 6.20 11.80 -0.80
CA LEU A 114 7.31 11.70 -1.73
C LEU A 114 6.78 11.86 -3.16
N ILE A 115 7.46 12.71 -3.94
CA ILE A 115 7.18 12.84 -5.39
C ILE A 115 8.43 12.36 -6.12
N VAL A 116 8.30 11.30 -6.87
CA VAL A 116 9.40 10.69 -7.63
C VAL A 116 8.88 10.30 -9.01
N ASP A 117 9.55 10.76 -10.05
CA ASP A 117 9.17 10.52 -11.45
C ASP A 117 7.69 10.89 -11.76
N GLY A 118 7.25 12.03 -11.23
CA GLY A 118 5.86 12.51 -11.36
C GLY A 118 4.81 11.75 -10.55
N LYS A 119 5.19 10.66 -9.88
CA LYS A 119 4.31 9.82 -9.07
C LYS A 119 4.38 10.21 -7.59
N ARG A 120 3.25 10.11 -6.90
CA ARG A 120 3.13 10.46 -5.48
C ARG A 120 3.14 9.19 -4.63
N PHE A 121 3.92 9.20 -3.54
CA PHE A 121 4.02 8.09 -2.59
C PHE A 121 3.76 8.59 -1.18
N LYS A 122 2.86 7.91 -0.47
CA LYS A 122 2.61 8.12 0.95
C LYS A 122 3.06 6.90 1.72
N VAL A 123 4.08 7.07 2.57
CA VAL A 123 4.57 5.99 3.43
C VAL A 123 3.90 6.09 4.79
N ILE A 124 3.31 5.00 5.24
CA ILE A 124 2.64 4.87 6.52
C ILE A 124 3.47 3.93 7.40
N VAL A 125 4.02 4.47 8.48
CA VAL A 125 4.69 3.65 9.48
C VAL A 125 3.64 2.99 10.35
N VAL A 126 3.72 1.67 10.48
CA VAL A 126 2.88 0.84 11.36
C VAL A 126 3.75 0.15 12.40
N SER A 127 3.16 -0.29 13.51
CA SER A 127 3.90 -1.11 14.46
C SER A 127 4.22 -2.49 13.85
N PRO A 128 5.34 -3.13 14.24
CA PRO A 128 5.73 -4.43 13.69
C PRO A 128 4.62 -5.50 13.78
N GLU A 129 3.83 -5.48 14.86
CA GLU A 129 2.72 -6.42 15.09
C GLU A 129 1.60 -6.26 14.06
N LYS A 130 1.45 -5.05 13.49
CA LYS A 130 0.46 -4.75 12.44
C LYS A 130 1.00 -5.01 11.03
N PHE A 131 2.27 -5.35 10.86
CA PHE A 131 2.88 -5.61 9.57
C PHE A 131 2.91 -7.11 9.25
N PHE A 132 1.80 -7.63 8.77
CA PHE A 132 1.57 -9.04 8.41
C PHE A 132 0.62 -9.13 7.21
N GLY A 133 0.28 -10.35 6.75
CA GLY A 133 -0.61 -10.56 5.61
C GLY A 133 -0.02 -9.95 4.33
N ILE A 134 1.28 -10.18 4.11
CA ILE A 134 2.01 -9.63 2.96
C ILE A 134 2.18 -10.72 1.91
N SER A 135 1.67 -10.45 0.73
CA SER A 135 1.86 -11.24 -0.48
C SER A 135 2.91 -10.62 -1.38
N THR A 136 3.42 -11.42 -2.30
CA THR A 136 4.34 -10.95 -3.35
C THR A 136 3.66 -11.08 -4.70
N ILE A 137 3.66 -9.98 -5.47
CA ILE A 137 3.18 -9.94 -6.84
C ILE A 137 4.34 -9.70 -7.79
N ARG A 138 4.21 -10.16 -9.03
CA ARG A 138 5.22 -9.96 -10.07
C ARG A 138 4.76 -8.93 -11.09
N LEU A 139 5.52 -7.86 -11.23
CA LEU A 139 5.30 -6.79 -12.20
C LEU A 139 6.50 -6.74 -13.16
N GLY A 140 6.32 -7.28 -14.34
CA GLY A 140 7.42 -7.53 -15.27
C GLY A 140 8.47 -8.47 -14.65
N ARG A 141 9.70 -7.99 -14.52
CA ARG A 141 10.82 -8.74 -13.91
C ARG A 141 11.01 -8.47 -12.41
N ARG A 142 10.13 -7.65 -11.81
CA ARG A 142 10.24 -7.23 -10.41
C ARG A 142 9.19 -7.86 -9.53
N GLU A 143 9.62 -8.24 -8.35
CA GLU A 143 8.73 -8.63 -7.27
C GLU A 143 8.40 -7.42 -6.42
N VAL A 144 7.13 -7.29 -6.07
CA VAL A 144 6.59 -6.20 -5.26
C VAL A 144 5.77 -6.81 -4.13
N ARG A 145 6.00 -6.34 -2.92
CA ARG A 145 5.23 -6.73 -1.75
C ARG A 145 3.96 -5.90 -1.67
N ILE A 146 2.86 -6.55 -1.40
CA ILE A 146 1.53 -5.94 -1.27
C ILE A 146 0.78 -6.62 -0.12
N THR A 147 -0.09 -5.90 0.58
CA THR A 147 -1.00 -6.54 1.54
C THR A 147 -1.99 -7.44 0.79
N ASP A 148 -2.27 -8.64 1.32
CA ASP A 148 -3.29 -9.51 0.74
C ASP A 148 -4.71 -8.91 0.90
N PRO A 149 -5.74 -9.46 0.24
CA PRO A 149 -7.08 -8.89 0.25
C PRO A 149 -7.64 -8.63 1.64
N GLU A 150 -7.59 -9.61 2.54
CA GLU A 150 -8.13 -9.52 3.90
C GLU A 150 -7.35 -8.51 4.74
N LYS A 151 -6.01 -8.54 4.61
CA LYS A 151 -5.16 -7.55 5.30
C LYS A 151 -5.43 -6.14 4.80
N THR A 152 -5.65 -5.98 3.50
CA THR A 152 -5.98 -4.67 2.91
C THR A 152 -7.26 -4.10 3.53
N ILE A 153 -8.32 -4.91 3.65
CA ILE A 153 -9.57 -4.49 4.31
C ILE A 153 -9.32 -4.09 5.76
N VAL A 154 -8.58 -4.92 6.51
CA VAL A 154 -8.33 -4.66 7.94
C VAL A 154 -7.48 -3.38 8.14
N ASP A 155 -6.51 -3.12 7.27
CA ASP A 155 -5.75 -1.87 7.28
C ASP A 155 -6.63 -0.65 6.98
N CYS A 156 -7.55 -0.79 6.04
CA CYS A 156 -8.51 0.28 5.70
C CYS A 156 -9.50 0.52 6.85
N LEU A 157 -9.93 -0.51 7.56
CA LEU A 157 -10.73 -0.38 8.78
C LEU A 157 -9.96 0.31 9.92
N ASP A 158 -8.63 0.06 10.04
CA ASP A 158 -7.79 0.74 11.05
C ASP A 158 -7.59 2.23 10.71
N LYS A 159 -7.38 2.54 9.42
CA LYS A 159 -7.08 3.91 8.96
C LYS A 159 -7.86 4.29 7.70
N PRO A 160 -9.18 4.49 7.79
CA PRO A 160 -10.04 4.78 6.62
C PRO A 160 -9.58 5.97 5.78
N LYS A 161 -8.95 6.96 6.39
CA LYS A 161 -8.41 8.16 5.70
C LYS A 161 -7.41 7.85 4.57
N TYR A 162 -6.84 6.64 4.55
CA TYR A 162 -5.90 6.23 3.48
C TYR A 162 -6.56 5.38 2.40
N CYS A 163 -7.89 5.26 2.44
CA CYS A 163 -8.68 4.42 1.54
C CYS A 163 -9.89 5.16 0.95
N GLY A 164 -9.94 6.48 1.07
CA GLY A 164 -11.11 7.25 0.62
C GLY A 164 -12.26 7.34 1.64
N GLY A 165 -12.03 6.93 2.90
CA GLY A 165 -13.03 6.92 3.97
C GLY A 165 -13.70 5.56 4.17
N ILE A 166 -14.58 5.50 5.16
CA ILE A 166 -15.21 4.23 5.56
C ILE A 166 -16.21 3.71 4.52
N ILE A 167 -16.81 4.58 3.72
CA ILE A 167 -17.74 4.18 2.65
C ILE A 167 -17.00 3.40 1.56
N GLU A 168 -15.79 3.80 1.19
CA GLU A 168 -14.98 3.02 0.25
C GLU A 168 -14.61 1.64 0.83
N VAL A 169 -14.40 1.54 2.15
CA VAL A 169 -14.20 0.23 2.80
C VAL A 169 -15.47 -0.62 2.76
N LEU A 170 -16.65 -0.02 2.91
CA LEU A 170 -17.94 -0.71 2.76
C LEU A 170 -18.12 -1.24 1.33
N LYS A 171 -17.85 -0.41 0.31
CA LYS A 171 -17.88 -0.82 -1.11
C LYS A 171 -16.89 -1.97 -1.36
N ALA A 172 -15.69 -1.88 -0.82
CA ALA A 172 -14.69 -2.92 -0.93
C ALA A 172 -15.14 -4.25 -0.28
N LEU A 173 -15.74 -4.22 0.90
CA LEU A 173 -16.31 -5.40 1.55
C LEU A 173 -17.46 -6.03 0.75
N LYS A 174 -18.31 -5.21 0.10
CA LYS A 174 -19.43 -5.67 -0.73
C LYS A 174 -18.95 -6.38 -2.00
N ASN A 175 -17.90 -5.86 -2.63
CA ASN A 175 -17.45 -6.29 -3.96
C ASN A 175 -16.34 -7.33 -3.92
N ALA A 176 -15.60 -7.46 -2.81
CA ALA A 176 -14.45 -8.34 -2.71
C ALA A 176 -14.86 -9.81 -2.47
N ARG A 177 -14.07 -10.71 -3.06
CA ARG A 177 -14.10 -12.12 -2.67
C ARG A 177 -13.08 -12.33 -1.56
N LEU A 178 -13.57 -12.49 -0.33
CA LEU A 178 -12.75 -12.59 0.88
C LEU A 178 -12.96 -13.94 1.56
N ASP A 179 -11.90 -14.43 2.18
CA ASP A 179 -11.97 -15.46 3.18
C ASP A 179 -12.37 -14.80 4.52
N TYR A 180 -13.61 -15.01 4.96
CA TYR A 180 -14.16 -14.36 6.14
C TYR A 180 -13.57 -14.86 7.46
N GLU A 181 -13.13 -16.12 7.52
CA GLU A 181 -12.44 -16.64 8.70
C GLU A 181 -11.09 -15.94 8.87
N LYS A 182 -10.33 -15.85 7.79
CA LYS A 182 -9.05 -15.12 7.75
C LYS A 182 -9.22 -13.63 8.00
N LEU A 183 -10.28 -13.00 7.47
CA LEU A 183 -10.57 -11.59 7.72
C LEU A 183 -10.80 -11.33 9.21
N LEU A 184 -11.55 -12.19 9.89
CA LEU A 184 -11.81 -12.10 11.32
C LEU A 184 -10.53 -12.33 12.12
N GLU A 185 -9.75 -13.37 11.83
CA GLU A 185 -8.44 -13.62 12.43
C GLU A 185 -7.53 -12.38 12.32
N TYR A 186 -7.48 -11.78 11.14
CA TYR A 186 -6.66 -10.59 10.90
C TYR A 186 -7.17 -9.36 11.65
N ALA A 187 -8.48 -9.18 11.73
CA ALA A 187 -9.09 -8.09 12.51
C ALA A 187 -8.76 -8.21 14.00
N GLU A 188 -8.77 -9.41 14.55
CA GLU A 188 -8.39 -9.69 15.94
C GLU A 188 -6.87 -9.47 16.17
N ARG A 189 -6.04 -9.95 15.23
CA ARG A 189 -4.59 -9.79 15.25
C ARG A 189 -4.15 -8.33 15.23
N MET A 190 -4.96 -7.42 14.67
CA MET A 190 -4.68 -5.97 14.72
C MET A 190 -4.67 -5.39 16.14
N LYS A 191 -5.24 -6.07 17.12
CA LYS A 191 -5.39 -5.61 18.53
C LYS A 191 -6.00 -4.21 18.61
N SER A 192 -6.91 -3.90 17.71
CA SER A 192 -7.61 -2.62 17.60
C SER A 192 -9.11 -2.82 17.75
N LYS A 193 -9.66 -2.38 18.87
CA LYS A 193 -11.11 -2.47 19.10
C LYS A 193 -11.92 -1.68 18.05
N ALA A 194 -11.37 -0.57 17.57
CA ALA A 194 -12.01 0.20 16.50
C ALA A 194 -12.15 -0.60 15.19
N VAL A 195 -11.17 -1.46 14.84
CA VAL A 195 -11.24 -2.35 13.69
C VAL A 195 -12.39 -3.33 13.84
N LEU A 196 -12.46 -4.05 14.97
CA LEU A 196 -13.53 -5.01 15.24
C LEU A 196 -14.92 -4.37 15.24
N LYS A 197 -15.04 -3.18 15.84
CA LYS A 197 -16.30 -2.42 15.87
C LYS A 197 -16.78 -2.03 14.47
N ARG A 198 -15.86 -1.48 13.65
CA ARG A 198 -16.14 -1.10 12.27
C ARG A 198 -16.48 -2.32 11.42
N LEU A 199 -15.69 -3.39 11.52
CA LEU A 199 -15.97 -4.65 10.81
C LEU A 199 -17.35 -5.19 11.18
N GLY A 200 -17.68 -5.28 12.47
CA GLY A 200 -18.97 -5.77 12.93
C GLY A 200 -20.15 -4.91 12.47
N PHE A 201 -20.00 -3.60 12.49
CA PHE A 201 -21.03 -2.68 12.01
C PHE A 201 -21.24 -2.79 10.49
N LEU A 202 -20.16 -2.77 9.70
CA LEU A 202 -20.23 -2.83 8.24
C LEU A 202 -20.70 -4.21 7.74
N SER A 203 -20.20 -5.29 8.33
CA SER A 203 -20.63 -6.64 7.95
C SER A 203 -22.09 -6.90 8.31
N GLY A 204 -22.56 -6.39 9.44
CA GLY A 204 -23.98 -6.48 9.81
C GLY A 204 -24.88 -5.70 8.85
N ARG A 205 -24.42 -4.56 8.34
CA ARG A 205 -25.14 -3.77 7.34
C ARG A 205 -25.23 -4.49 5.98
N LEU A 206 -24.18 -5.22 5.61
CA LEU A 206 -24.12 -6.02 4.37
C LEU A 206 -24.71 -7.43 4.52
N GLY A 207 -25.09 -7.85 5.72
CA GLY A 207 -25.62 -9.18 5.96
C GLY A 207 -24.59 -10.31 5.76
N LEU A 208 -23.29 -10.04 5.97
CA LEU A 208 -22.21 -11.00 5.71
C LEU A 208 -22.13 -12.14 6.74
N GLY A 209 -22.74 -11.97 7.93
CA GLY A 209 -22.75 -12.96 9.00
C GLY A 209 -21.54 -12.91 9.94
N ILE A 210 -20.43 -12.32 9.55
CA ILE A 210 -19.19 -12.20 10.36
C ILE A 210 -19.44 -11.49 11.69
N GLU A 211 -20.37 -10.55 11.73
CA GLU A 211 -20.72 -9.78 12.92
C GLU A 211 -21.18 -10.65 14.10
N LYS A 212 -21.61 -11.89 13.86
CA LYS A 212 -22.05 -12.83 14.88
C LYS A 212 -20.87 -13.44 15.65
N GLU A 213 -19.71 -13.50 15.01
CA GLU A 213 -18.48 -14.07 15.59
C GLU A 213 -17.68 -13.02 16.40
N ILE A 214 -17.90 -11.72 16.15
CA ILE A 214 -17.15 -10.65 16.81
C ILE A 214 -17.59 -10.50 18.27
N ARG A 215 -16.63 -10.65 19.18
CA ARG A 215 -16.86 -10.53 20.62
C ARG A 215 -16.30 -9.19 21.13
N LEU A 216 -17.18 -8.38 21.70
CA LEU A 216 -16.84 -7.12 22.38
C LEU A 216 -17.33 -7.20 23.83
N SER A 217 -16.45 -6.82 24.77
CA SER A 217 -16.84 -6.67 26.17
C SER A 217 -17.79 -5.49 26.35
N GLU A 218 -18.44 -5.41 27.51
CA GLU A 218 -19.29 -4.27 27.85
C GLU A 218 -18.46 -2.96 27.88
N GLY A 219 -17.23 -3.02 28.41
CA GLY A 219 -16.31 -1.89 28.42
C GLY A 219 -15.92 -1.44 27.00
N ASP A 220 -15.70 -2.40 26.08
CA ASP A 220 -15.43 -2.07 24.67
C ASP A 220 -16.61 -1.31 24.04
N ARG A 221 -17.87 -1.72 24.34
CA ARG A 221 -19.07 -1.07 23.80
C ARG A 221 -19.31 0.31 24.38
N LYS A 222 -18.93 0.55 25.65
CA LYS A 222 -19.02 1.87 26.29
C LYS A 222 -17.94 2.86 25.82
N SER A 223 -16.84 2.37 25.25
CA SER A 223 -15.76 3.18 24.68
C SER A 223 -16.05 3.49 23.22
N PHE A 224 -16.67 4.63 22.93
CA PHE A 224 -17.07 4.96 21.57
C PHE A 224 -15.88 5.34 20.67
N ALA A 225 -15.82 4.72 19.49
CA ALA A 225 -14.91 5.10 18.40
C ALA A 225 -15.72 5.79 17.28
N LEU A 226 -15.07 6.68 16.52
CA LEU A 226 -15.67 7.22 15.30
C LEU A 226 -15.73 6.13 14.24
N LEU A 227 -16.84 6.08 13.50
CA LEU A 227 -16.96 5.18 12.35
C LEU A 227 -15.95 5.60 11.28
N ASP A 228 -15.90 6.89 10.94
CA ASP A 228 -14.86 7.47 10.08
C ASP A 228 -14.06 8.56 10.81
N PRO A 229 -12.80 8.28 11.20
CA PRO A 229 -11.95 9.27 11.85
C PRO A 229 -11.53 10.45 10.97
N SER A 230 -11.80 10.41 9.66
CA SER A 230 -11.49 11.50 8.73
C SER A 230 -12.62 12.52 8.59
N MET A 231 -13.78 12.22 9.16
CA MET A 231 -14.96 13.09 9.20
C MET A 231 -15.12 13.77 10.56
N PRO A 232 -15.89 14.88 10.63
CA PRO A 232 -16.24 15.53 11.90
C PRO A 232 -16.85 14.55 12.90
N PRO A 233 -16.61 14.73 14.22
CA PRO A 233 -17.10 13.81 15.24
C PRO A 233 -18.57 14.06 15.61
N GLU A 234 -19.44 14.25 14.63
CA GLU A 234 -20.87 14.50 14.78
C GLU A 234 -21.65 13.26 14.32
N GLY A 235 -22.85 13.04 14.84
CA GLY A 235 -23.71 11.93 14.47
C GLY A 235 -24.21 11.09 15.65
N ARG A 236 -24.99 10.05 15.34
CA ARG A 236 -25.70 9.21 16.32
C ARG A 236 -24.79 8.12 16.91
N PHE A 237 -25.09 7.71 18.15
CA PHE A 237 -24.39 6.62 18.81
C PHE A 237 -25.01 5.25 18.45
N ASN A 238 -24.15 4.29 18.13
CA ASN A 238 -24.50 2.88 18.00
C ASN A 238 -23.93 2.10 19.20
N TYR A 239 -24.79 1.82 20.16
CA TYR A 239 -24.41 1.15 21.43
C TYR A 239 -24.04 -0.32 21.23
N ARG A 240 -24.61 -1.00 20.23
CA ARG A 240 -24.26 -2.39 19.94
C ARG A 240 -22.79 -2.56 19.62
N TRP A 241 -22.23 -1.62 18.83
CA TRP A 241 -20.84 -1.67 18.38
C TRP A 241 -19.92 -0.68 19.10
N GLY A 242 -20.45 0.20 19.95
CA GLY A 242 -19.65 1.27 20.57
C GLY A 242 -19.04 2.20 19.53
N LEU A 243 -19.84 2.62 18.56
CA LEU A 243 -19.46 3.52 17.48
C LEU A 243 -20.27 4.81 17.52
N ARG A 244 -19.64 5.90 17.14
CA ARG A 244 -20.33 7.11 16.72
C ARG A 244 -20.43 7.10 15.20
N ILE A 245 -21.66 7.07 14.66
CA ILE A 245 -21.94 7.02 13.23
C ILE A 245 -21.91 8.45 12.74
N ASN A 246 -20.73 8.89 12.31
CA ASN A 246 -20.42 10.25 11.89
C ASN A 246 -20.34 10.40 10.36
N VAL A 247 -20.95 9.46 9.63
CA VAL A 247 -21.10 9.50 8.18
C VAL A 247 -22.53 9.94 7.86
N PRO A 248 -22.74 10.99 7.06
CA PRO A 248 -24.06 11.46 6.63
C PRO A 248 -24.88 10.38 5.92
N ASP A 249 -26.20 10.46 6.02
CA ASP A 249 -27.10 9.42 5.52
C ASP A 249 -27.07 9.29 3.98
N ASP A 250 -26.85 10.38 3.25
CA ASP A 250 -26.72 10.42 1.79
C ASP A 250 -25.55 9.57 1.24
N TYR A 251 -24.46 9.43 2.00
CA TYR A 251 -23.33 8.58 1.60
C TYR A 251 -23.65 7.08 1.60
N TRP A 252 -24.68 6.65 2.34
CA TRP A 252 -25.07 5.24 2.39
C TRP A 252 -25.89 4.83 1.17
N GLU A 253 -26.65 5.75 0.58
CA GLU A 253 -27.46 5.51 -0.61
C GLU A 253 -26.61 5.10 -1.82
N GLU A 254 -25.35 5.55 -1.88
CA GLU A 254 -24.41 5.16 -2.94
C GLU A 254 -23.99 3.68 -2.90
N VAL A 255 -24.30 2.95 -1.83
CA VAL A 255 -23.84 1.57 -1.62
C VAL A 255 -24.98 0.56 -1.61
N GLU A 256 -26.21 0.99 -1.40
CA GLU A 256 -27.40 0.14 -1.47
C GLU A 256 -27.75 -0.21 -2.92
#